data_827b6ecb93338d48752ccc8307bb0c8a
#
_entry.id   827b6ecb93338d48752ccc8307bb0c8a
#
_cell.length_a   1.000
_cell.length_b   1.000
_cell.length_c   1.000
_cell.angle_alpha   90.00
_cell.angle_beta   90.00
_cell.angle_gamma   90.00
#
_symmetry.space_group_name_H-M   'P 1'
#
loop_
_entity.id
_entity.type
_entity.pdbx_description
1 polymer ?
#
loop_
_entity_poly.entity_id
_entity_poly.type
_entity_poly.pdbx_seq_one_letter_code
_entity_poly.pdbx_strand_id
1 'polypeptide(L)'
;MKKLIPILLAVFALASCEKDPDMGKLDDNYLVYTNYDKKADFKVPTFYLAPQILVISDNKEPEYLEGEGAEQILAAYTDNMEARGYEAAADQESADLGIQVSYIASTYY
;
A
#
# COMPACT_ATOMS: atom_id res chain seq x y z
N MET A 1 55.36 26.31 -9.94
CA MET A 1 54.35 26.48 -8.91
C MET A 1 52.98 26.93 -9.42
N LYS A 2 52.93 27.77 -10.45
CA LYS A 2 51.64 28.23 -11.01
C LYS A 2 50.82 27.15 -11.73
N LYS A 3 51.39 26.02 -12.11
CA LYS A 3 50.68 24.91 -12.80
C LYS A 3 50.07 23.90 -11.84
N LEU A 4 50.42 23.90 -10.57
CA LEU A 4 49.88 22.99 -9.56
C LEU A 4 48.52 23.43 -8.97
N ILE A 5 48.29 24.76 -8.96
CA ILE A 5 47.03 25.32 -8.40
C ILE A 5 45.80 24.91 -9.19
N PRO A 6 45.76 24.94 -10.55
CA PRO A 6 44.59 24.49 -11.30
C PRO A 6 44.34 22.98 -11.20
N ILE A 7 45.38 22.18 -11.01
CA ILE A 7 45.24 20.73 -10.79
C ILE A 7 44.64 20.45 -9.42
N LEU A 8 45.07 21.19 -8.40
CA LEU A 8 44.52 21.06 -7.06
C LEU A 8 43.04 21.46 -7.01
N LEU A 9 42.69 22.55 -7.71
CA LEU A 9 41.29 22.99 -7.87
C LEU A 9 40.43 21.96 -8.59
N ALA A 10 40.95 21.31 -9.63
CA ALA A 10 40.26 20.24 -10.36
C ALA A 10 40.00 19.01 -9.47
N VAL A 11 40.95 18.65 -8.62
CA VAL A 11 40.79 17.54 -7.65
C VAL A 11 39.75 17.86 -6.60
N PHE A 12 39.66 19.09 -6.11
CA PHE A 12 38.63 19.53 -5.18
C PHE A 12 37.23 19.55 -5.83
N ALA A 13 37.12 19.92 -7.10
CA ALA A 13 35.84 19.89 -7.82
C ALA A 13 35.35 18.46 -8.04
N LEU A 14 36.23 17.50 -8.23
CA LEU A 14 35.88 16.08 -8.33
C LEU A 14 35.46 15.47 -6.96
N ALA A 15 36.05 15.98 -5.87
CA ALA A 15 35.72 15.54 -4.50
C ALA A 15 34.41 16.12 -4.00
N SER A 16 33.88 17.18 -4.63
CA SER A 16 32.58 17.78 -4.29
C SER A 16 31.39 17.10 -4.96
N CYS A 17 31.61 16.07 -5.78
CA CYS A 17 30.51 15.19 -6.19
C CYS A 17 29.99 14.47 -4.95
N GLU A 18 28.84 14.89 -4.48
CA GLU A 18 28.15 14.21 -3.40
C GLU A 18 27.93 12.76 -3.79
N LYS A 19 28.18 11.87 -2.85
CA LYS A 19 27.77 10.48 -3.01
C LYS A 19 26.27 10.47 -3.29
N ASP A 20 25.87 9.64 -4.22
CA ASP A 20 24.46 9.37 -4.42
C ASP A 20 23.79 9.15 -3.05
N PRO A 21 22.60 9.73 -2.87
CA PRO A 21 21.89 9.51 -1.61
C PRO A 21 21.81 8.03 -1.34
N ASP A 22 22.02 7.65 -0.09
CA ASP A 22 21.98 6.27 0.33
C ASP A 22 20.58 5.70 0.05
N MET A 23 20.49 4.91 -1.00
CA MET A 23 19.23 4.31 -1.44
C MET A 23 18.62 3.43 -0.34
N GLY A 24 19.45 2.87 0.54
CA GLY A 24 18.97 2.13 1.70
C GLY A 24 18.14 2.98 2.68
N LYS A 25 18.49 4.26 2.82
CA LYS A 25 17.70 5.19 3.66
C LYS A 25 16.42 5.65 2.97
N LEU A 26 16.39 5.67 1.65
CA LEU A 26 15.16 5.93 0.89
C LEU A 26 14.17 4.78 1.03
N ASP A 27 14.66 3.56 1.02
CA ASP A 27 13.83 2.38 1.26
C ASP A 27 13.15 2.43 2.63
N ASP A 28 13.84 2.91 3.65
CA ASP A 28 13.27 3.08 5.00
C ASP A 28 12.10 4.08 5.04
N ASN A 29 12.07 5.05 4.15
CA ASN A 29 10.99 6.04 4.08
C ASN A 29 9.77 5.56 3.28
N TYR A 30 9.95 4.58 2.41
CA TYR A 30 8.89 4.03 1.57
C TYR A 30 8.47 2.62 1.97
N LEU A 31 9.11 2.06 2.99
CA LEU A 31 8.76 0.73 3.49
C LEU A 31 7.36 0.76 4.10
N VAL A 32 6.47 0.01 3.47
CA VAL A 32 5.25 -0.41 4.15
C VAL A 32 5.67 -1.32 5.29
N TYR A 33 5.63 -0.80 6.51
CA TYR A 33 5.95 -1.58 7.68
C TYR A 33 4.83 -2.59 7.93
N THR A 34 5.11 -3.84 7.69
CA THR A 34 4.21 -4.93 8.06
C THR A 34 4.78 -5.64 9.28
N ASN A 35 4.05 -5.57 10.37
CA ASN A 35 4.39 -6.31 11.59
C ASN A 35 3.86 -7.75 11.49
N TYR A 36 4.26 -8.44 10.43
CA TYR A 36 3.86 -9.82 10.21
C TYR A 36 4.81 -10.78 10.91
N ASP A 37 4.31 -11.47 11.92
CA ASP A 37 5.05 -12.52 12.59
C ASP A 37 4.71 -13.87 11.95
N LYS A 38 5.64 -14.42 11.18
CA LYS A 38 5.49 -15.74 10.54
C LYS A 38 5.36 -16.89 11.53
N LYS A 39 5.76 -16.67 12.78
CA LYS A 39 5.68 -17.68 13.85
C LYS A 39 4.36 -17.66 14.59
N ALA A 40 3.61 -16.55 14.49
CA ALA A 40 2.29 -16.47 15.06
C ALA A 40 1.32 -17.28 14.19
N ASP A 41 0.67 -18.24 14.77
CA ASP A 41 -0.34 -19.05 14.13
C ASP A 41 -1.67 -18.26 14.10
N PHE A 42 -1.76 -17.32 13.17
CA PHE A 42 -2.99 -16.57 12.95
C PHE A 42 -4.00 -17.47 12.22
N LYS A 43 -4.78 -18.16 13.00
CA LYS A 43 -5.94 -18.88 12.48
C LYS A 43 -7.09 -17.91 12.34
N VAL A 44 -7.21 -17.30 11.19
CA VAL A 44 -8.35 -16.49 10.80
C VAL A 44 -9.02 -17.20 9.62
N PRO A 45 -9.82 -18.25 9.89
CA PRO A 45 -10.34 -19.11 8.83
C PRO A 45 -11.43 -18.45 8.01
N THR A 46 -12.15 -17.47 8.55
CA THR A 46 -13.33 -16.87 7.91
C THR A 46 -13.20 -15.37 7.75
N PHE A 47 -13.75 -14.85 6.64
CA PHE A 47 -13.81 -13.43 6.37
C PHE A 47 -15.21 -13.02 5.94
N TYR A 48 -15.57 -11.78 6.23
CA TYR A 48 -16.76 -11.13 5.71
C TYR A 48 -16.34 -9.93 4.86
N LEU A 49 -16.69 -9.96 3.60
CA LEU A 49 -16.49 -8.83 2.69
C LEU A 49 -17.78 -8.02 2.63
N ALA A 50 -17.71 -6.76 3.02
CA ALA A 50 -18.86 -5.86 2.92
C ALA A 50 -19.34 -5.78 1.46
N PRO A 51 -20.64 -5.89 1.21
CA PRO A 51 -21.18 -6.00 -0.15
C PRO A 51 -21.15 -4.69 -0.93
N GLN A 52 -20.76 -3.61 -0.29
CA GLN A 52 -20.72 -2.27 -0.88
C GLN A 52 -19.32 -1.70 -0.83
N ILE A 53 -18.93 -1.02 -1.91
CA ILE A 53 -17.68 -0.26 -1.98
C ILE A 53 -17.98 1.18 -1.61
N LEU A 54 -17.43 1.66 -0.51
CA LEU A 54 -17.61 3.03 -0.04
C LEU A 54 -16.80 3.99 -0.92
N VAL A 55 -17.47 4.98 -1.47
CA VAL A 55 -16.81 6.08 -2.18
C VAL A 55 -16.45 7.19 -1.19
N ILE A 56 -15.17 7.44 -1.05
CA ILE A 56 -14.66 8.54 -0.22
C ILE A 56 -14.57 9.78 -1.10
N SER A 57 -15.42 10.76 -0.82
CA SER A 57 -15.48 12.02 -1.54
C SER A 57 -15.75 13.17 -0.57
N ASP A 58 -15.73 14.39 -1.07
CA ASP A 58 -16.04 15.60 -0.28
C ASP A 58 -17.53 15.75 0.04
N ASN A 59 -18.36 14.84 -0.45
CA ASN A 59 -19.79 14.83 -0.17
C ASN A 59 -20.07 14.43 1.27
N LYS A 60 -21.06 15.08 1.86
CA LYS A 60 -21.45 14.83 3.25
C LYS A 60 -22.22 13.53 3.46
N GLU A 61 -22.85 13.02 2.41
CA GLU A 61 -23.59 11.78 2.44
C GLU A 61 -22.75 10.63 1.90
N PRO A 62 -22.84 9.43 2.49
CA PRO A 62 -22.12 8.29 2.00
C PRO A 62 -22.59 7.89 0.61
N GLU A 63 -21.63 7.68 -0.28
CA GLU A 63 -21.86 7.18 -1.62
C GLU A 63 -21.25 5.79 -1.76
N TYR A 64 -21.86 4.96 -2.59
CA TYR A 64 -21.36 3.63 -2.87
C TYR A 64 -21.17 3.44 -4.36
N LEU A 65 -20.06 2.79 -4.71
CA LEU A 65 -19.81 2.39 -6.08
C LEU A 65 -20.73 1.22 -6.42
N GLU A 66 -21.53 1.39 -7.45
CA GLU A 66 -22.49 0.39 -7.91
C GLU A 66 -22.18 -0.07 -9.34
N GLY A 67 -22.76 -1.19 -9.73
CA GLY A 67 -22.68 -1.72 -11.07
C GLY A 67 -21.69 -2.87 -11.22
N GLU A 68 -21.51 -3.30 -12.47
CA GLU A 68 -20.69 -4.45 -12.82
C GLU A 68 -19.23 -4.32 -12.41
N GLY A 69 -18.66 -3.13 -12.50
CA GLY A 69 -17.29 -2.88 -12.10
C GLY A 69 -17.08 -3.08 -10.61
N ALA A 70 -18.03 -2.66 -9.78
CA ALA A 70 -18.00 -2.89 -8.33
C ALA A 70 -18.10 -4.37 -8.00
N GLU A 71 -19.00 -5.10 -8.66
CA GLU A 71 -19.14 -6.53 -8.49
C GLU A 71 -17.88 -7.30 -8.86
N GLN A 72 -17.22 -6.91 -9.94
CA GLN A 72 -15.93 -7.51 -10.35
C GLN A 72 -14.82 -7.27 -9.33
N ILE A 73 -14.75 -6.09 -8.75
CA ILE A 73 -13.76 -5.77 -7.71
C ILE A 73 -14.00 -6.64 -6.46
N LEU A 74 -15.24 -6.73 -6.01
CA LEU A 74 -15.59 -7.54 -4.85
C LEU A 74 -15.35 -9.03 -5.09
N ALA A 75 -15.67 -9.52 -6.29
CA ALA A 75 -15.39 -10.89 -6.68
C ALA A 75 -13.88 -11.20 -6.68
N ALA A 76 -13.06 -10.26 -7.14
CA ALA A 76 -11.60 -10.40 -7.12
C ALA A 76 -11.05 -10.50 -5.69
N TYR A 77 -11.58 -9.73 -4.74
CA TYR A 77 -11.22 -9.85 -3.31
C TYR A 77 -11.61 -11.21 -2.75
N THR A 78 -12.81 -11.66 -3.03
CA THR A 78 -13.29 -12.98 -2.60
C THR A 78 -12.41 -14.11 -3.14
N ASP A 79 -12.16 -14.11 -4.44
CA ASP A 79 -11.34 -15.13 -5.09
C ASP A 79 -9.92 -15.17 -4.53
N ASN A 80 -9.32 -14.01 -4.29
CA ASN A 80 -7.98 -13.91 -3.71
C ASN A 80 -7.93 -14.41 -2.26
N MET A 81 -8.94 -14.12 -1.48
CA MET A 81 -9.03 -14.61 -0.09
C MET A 81 -9.22 -16.12 -0.05
N GLU A 82 -10.09 -16.65 -0.87
CA GLU A 82 -10.32 -18.11 -0.97
C GLU A 82 -9.07 -18.84 -1.47
N ALA A 83 -8.35 -18.25 -2.44
CA ALA A 83 -7.08 -18.80 -2.93
C ALA A 83 -6.01 -18.89 -1.84
N ARG A 84 -6.11 -18.06 -0.79
CA ARG A 84 -5.22 -18.09 0.37
C ARG A 84 -5.69 -19.00 1.50
N GLY A 85 -6.81 -19.70 1.32
CA GLY A 85 -7.33 -20.65 2.29
C GLY A 85 -8.36 -20.08 3.27
N TYR A 86 -8.83 -18.84 3.06
CA TYR A 86 -9.91 -18.27 3.86
C TYR A 86 -11.26 -18.66 3.30
N GLU A 87 -12.24 -18.79 4.18
CA GLU A 87 -13.63 -19.08 3.80
C GLU A 87 -14.51 -17.84 4.00
N ALA A 88 -15.40 -17.59 3.05
CA ALA A 88 -16.39 -16.52 3.17
C ALA A 88 -17.42 -16.87 4.23
N ALA A 89 -17.61 -15.99 5.21
CA ALA A 89 -18.66 -16.11 6.23
C ALA A 89 -20.00 -15.63 5.70
N ALA A 90 -21.08 -16.19 6.23
CA ALA A 90 -22.43 -15.83 5.84
C ALA A 90 -22.84 -14.42 6.31
N ASP A 91 -22.32 -14.00 7.46
CA ASP A 91 -22.60 -12.69 8.05
C ASP A 91 -21.36 -12.12 8.75
N GLN A 92 -21.44 -10.84 9.11
CA GLN A 92 -20.35 -10.12 9.75
C GLN A 92 -20.05 -10.65 11.16
N GLU A 93 -21.05 -11.08 11.89
CA GLU A 93 -20.91 -11.51 13.28
C GLU A 93 -20.17 -12.85 13.40
N SER A 94 -20.35 -13.72 12.41
CA SER A 94 -19.69 -15.04 12.39
C SER A 94 -18.29 -15.03 11.79
N ALA A 95 -17.87 -13.93 11.20
CA ALA A 95 -16.56 -13.81 10.58
C ALA A 95 -15.47 -13.46 11.58
N ASP A 96 -14.30 -14.05 11.40
CA ASP A 96 -13.10 -13.69 12.17
C ASP A 96 -12.44 -12.40 11.67
N LEU A 97 -12.61 -12.11 10.38
CA LEU A 97 -12.05 -10.92 9.71
C LEU A 97 -13.14 -10.19 8.92
N GLY A 98 -13.20 -8.88 9.12
CA GLY A 98 -14.04 -7.99 8.31
C GLY A 98 -13.23 -7.23 7.27
N ILE A 99 -13.73 -7.16 6.04
CA ILE A 99 -13.08 -6.43 4.94
C ILE A 99 -14.05 -5.40 4.39
N GLN A 100 -13.62 -4.14 4.37
CA GLN A 100 -14.33 -3.05 3.73
C GLN A 100 -13.45 -2.49 2.61
N VAL A 101 -13.96 -2.50 1.39
CA VAL A 101 -13.30 -1.88 0.24
C VAL A 101 -13.79 -0.44 0.11
N SER A 102 -12.86 0.48 -0.08
CA SER A 102 -13.15 1.89 -0.27
C SER A 102 -12.48 2.42 -1.52
N TYR A 103 -13.11 3.37 -2.17
CA TYR A 103 -12.64 4.03 -3.38
C TYR A 103 -12.57 5.55 -3.17
N ILE A 104 -11.45 6.15 -3.55
CA ILE A 104 -11.29 7.60 -3.48
C ILE A 104 -11.59 8.19 -4.86
N ALA A 105 -12.68 8.95 -4.96
CA ALA A 105 -13.20 9.45 -6.24
C ALA A 105 -12.44 10.64 -6.80
N SER A 106 -11.79 11.44 -5.96
CA SER A 106 -11.03 12.60 -6.42
C SER A 106 -9.85 12.91 -5.51
N THR A 107 -8.70 13.06 -6.13
CA THR A 107 -7.53 13.62 -5.47
C THR A 107 -7.20 14.94 -6.15
N TYR A 108 -7.38 16.01 -5.43
CA TYR A 108 -6.87 17.31 -5.83
C TYR A 108 -5.47 17.48 -5.25
N TYR A 109 -4.54 17.69 -6.13
CA TYR A 109 -3.19 18.11 -5.78
C TYR A 109 -3.03 19.60 -5.89
#